data_73b579bf312ae06e2eb141ffb4055d38
#
_entry.id   73b579bf312ae06e2eb141ffb4055d38
#
_cell.length_a   1.000
_cell.length_b   1.000
_cell.length_c   1.000
_cell.angle_alpha   90.00
_cell.angle_beta   90.00
_cell.angle_gamma   90.00
#
_symmetry.space_group_name_H-M   'P 1'
#
loop_
_entity.id
_entity.type
_entity.pdbx_description
1 polymer ?
#
loop_
_entity_poly.entity_id
_entity_poly.type
_entity_poly.pdbx_seq_one_letter_code
_entity_poly.pdbx_strand_id
1 'polypeptide(L)'
;PLNNIYLVATSAMDLFRAIDGIDSIRLSGTQENGWYIQEAKDAMESGKMIYAGKYNAPDYELILDEGCGLAIESTMIHHNPEVEEKLEQFGIPVMVERSSYESHPLGRTEWMKLYAVLLGKEDVAEKAFKEQTDKLDKVLTSDDKDTGKTVAFFYINSTGAVNVRKNGDYVSNMIELAGGKYVPEDTG
;
A
#
# COMPACT_ATOMS: atom_id res chain seq x y z
N PRO A 1 -13.30 15.30 7.94
CA PRO A 1 -12.73 14.08 7.36
C PRO A 1 -12.74 14.16 5.83
N LEU A 2 -11.67 13.75 5.20
CA LEU A 2 -11.58 13.66 3.76
C LEU A 2 -12.47 12.50 3.27
N ASN A 3 -13.11 12.70 2.13
CA ASN A 3 -13.90 11.67 1.43
C ASN A 3 -13.71 11.83 -0.08
N ASN A 4 -14.31 10.95 -0.87
CA ASN A 4 -14.18 10.92 -2.32
C ASN A 4 -12.71 10.88 -2.79
N ILE A 5 -11.93 9.98 -2.19
CA ILE A 5 -10.54 9.76 -2.58
C ILE A 5 -10.50 8.97 -3.89
N TYR A 6 -9.61 9.38 -4.81
CA TYR A 6 -9.19 8.59 -5.95
C TYR A 6 -7.93 7.80 -5.57
N LEU A 7 -8.07 6.48 -5.36
CA LEU A 7 -6.98 5.59 -4.97
C LEU A 7 -6.44 4.82 -6.17
N VAL A 8 -5.21 5.12 -6.56
CA VAL A 8 -4.47 4.44 -7.64
C VAL A 8 -3.39 3.53 -7.07
N ALA A 9 -2.79 3.91 -5.95
CA ALA A 9 -1.79 3.13 -5.25
C ALA A 9 -2.39 1.90 -4.56
N THR A 10 -2.27 0.73 -5.17
CA THR A 10 -2.85 -0.52 -4.65
C THR A 10 -2.29 -0.92 -3.27
N SER A 11 -1.05 -0.52 -2.95
CA SER A 11 -0.41 -0.75 -1.66
C SER A 11 -1.14 -0.11 -0.47
N ALA A 12 -1.87 0.99 -0.71
CA ALA A 12 -2.57 1.69 0.35
C ALA A 12 -3.93 1.05 0.74
N MET A 13 -4.55 0.24 -0.13
CA MET A 13 -5.90 -0.28 0.11
C MET A 13 -6.02 -1.04 1.44
N ASP A 14 -5.04 -1.90 1.76
CA ASP A 14 -5.07 -2.65 3.03
C ASP A 14 -4.83 -1.74 4.25
N LEU A 15 -4.10 -0.65 4.08
CA LEU A 15 -3.91 0.36 5.12
C LEU A 15 -5.21 1.12 5.40
N PHE A 16 -5.99 1.45 4.36
CA PHE A 16 -7.33 2.00 4.52
C PHE A 16 -8.28 1.01 5.16
N ARG A 17 -8.23 -0.27 4.78
CA ARG A 17 -9.02 -1.33 5.40
C ARG A 17 -8.71 -1.44 6.90
N ALA A 18 -7.44 -1.39 7.28
CA ALA A 18 -6.99 -1.53 8.66
C ALA A 18 -7.53 -0.44 9.61
N ILE A 19 -7.94 0.70 9.06
CA ILE A 19 -8.49 1.84 9.81
C ILE A 19 -9.99 2.06 9.52
N ASP A 20 -10.69 1.06 8.98
CA ASP A 20 -12.10 1.16 8.56
C ASP A 20 -12.34 2.34 7.59
N GLY A 21 -11.37 2.61 6.72
CA GLY A 21 -11.33 3.79 5.84
C GLY A 21 -11.78 3.56 4.40
N ILE A 22 -12.18 2.34 4.00
CA ILE A 22 -12.54 2.03 2.61
C ILE A 22 -13.69 2.89 2.09
N ASP A 23 -14.68 3.20 2.93
CA ASP A 23 -15.83 4.05 2.54
C ASP A 23 -15.42 5.50 2.17
N SER A 24 -14.20 5.92 2.45
CA SER A 24 -13.67 7.23 2.00
C SER A 24 -13.13 7.20 0.57
N ILE A 25 -12.93 6.00 0.01
CA ILE A 25 -12.42 5.79 -1.35
C ILE A 25 -13.62 5.68 -2.29
N ARG A 26 -13.86 6.74 -3.05
CA ARG A 26 -14.95 6.76 -4.04
C ARG A 26 -14.51 6.25 -5.41
N LEU A 27 -13.23 6.47 -5.74
CA LEU A 27 -12.68 6.24 -7.06
C LEU A 27 -11.46 5.32 -6.98
N SER A 28 -11.40 4.31 -7.85
CA SER A 28 -10.33 3.33 -7.89
C SER A 28 -9.57 3.38 -9.21
N GLY A 29 -8.24 3.34 -9.15
CA GLY A 29 -7.36 3.14 -10.30
C GLY A 29 -7.25 1.69 -10.76
N THR A 30 -7.87 0.77 -10.02
CA THR A 30 -7.86 -0.68 -10.26
C THR A 30 -9.29 -1.18 -10.43
N GLN A 31 -9.51 -2.01 -11.44
CA GLN A 31 -10.81 -2.67 -11.66
C GLN A 31 -11.10 -3.71 -10.57
N GLU A 32 -12.37 -4.05 -10.37
CA GLU A 32 -12.81 -5.02 -9.35
C GLU A 32 -12.02 -6.33 -9.37
N ASN A 33 -11.84 -6.92 -10.56
CA ASN A 33 -11.11 -8.18 -10.73
C ASN A 33 -9.60 -8.09 -10.43
N GLY A 34 -9.06 -6.89 -10.30
CA GLY A 34 -7.67 -6.63 -9.89
C GLY A 34 -7.48 -6.53 -8.39
N TRP A 35 -8.56 -6.50 -7.60
CA TRP A 35 -8.49 -6.46 -6.15
C TRP A 35 -8.52 -7.87 -5.54
N TYR A 36 -7.72 -8.08 -4.48
CA TYR A 36 -7.72 -9.29 -3.66
C TYR A 36 -8.38 -9.06 -2.29
N ILE A 37 -8.57 -7.80 -1.89
CA ILE A 37 -9.23 -7.38 -0.65
C ILE A 37 -10.74 -7.44 -0.88
N GLN A 38 -11.45 -8.26 -0.09
CA GLN A 38 -12.87 -8.51 -0.32
C GLN A 38 -13.71 -7.26 -0.12
N GLU A 39 -13.41 -6.46 0.91
CA GLU A 39 -14.11 -5.21 1.19
C GLU A 39 -14.01 -4.20 0.03
N ALA A 40 -12.89 -4.20 -0.70
CA ALA A 40 -12.74 -3.37 -1.90
C ALA A 40 -13.61 -3.87 -3.06
N LYS A 41 -13.71 -5.20 -3.25
CA LYS A 41 -14.62 -5.80 -4.23
C LYS A 41 -16.08 -5.50 -3.91
N ASP A 42 -16.48 -5.72 -2.66
CA ASP A 42 -17.86 -5.47 -2.21
C ASP A 42 -18.24 -3.99 -2.39
N ALA A 43 -17.30 -3.07 -2.14
CA ALA A 43 -17.51 -1.65 -2.39
C ALA A 43 -17.71 -1.33 -3.89
N MET A 44 -16.97 -2.01 -4.77
CA MET A 44 -17.14 -1.84 -6.22
C MET A 44 -18.41 -2.50 -6.73
N GLU A 45 -18.74 -3.73 -6.31
CA GLU A 45 -19.97 -4.44 -6.66
C GLU A 45 -21.22 -3.65 -6.24
N SER A 46 -21.17 -3.00 -5.07
CA SER A 46 -22.28 -2.18 -4.58
C SER A 46 -22.35 -0.79 -5.20
N GLY A 47 -21.37 -0.40 -6.03
CA GLY A 47 -21.29 0.93 -6.63
C GLY A 47 -20.84 2.04 -5.67
N LYS A 48 -20.44 1.72 -4.45
CA LYS A 48 -19.84 2.67 -3.51
C LYS A 48 -18.47 3.17 -3.99
N MET A 49 -17.70 2.27 -4.59
CA MET A 49 -16.43 2.57 -5.24
C MET A 49 -16.54 2.28 -6.73
N ILE A 50 -16.06 3.16 -7.59
CA ILE A 50 -16.12 3.02 -9.03
C ILE A 50 -14.73 3.12 -9.66
N TYR A 51 -14.52 2.42 -10.78
CA TYR A 51 -13.28 2.49 -11.52
C TYR A 51 -13.20 3.80 -12.30
N ALA A 52 -12.15 4.59 -12.09
CA ALA A 52 -11.93 5.90 -12.72
C ALA A 52 -10.63 5.97 -13.55
N GLY A 53 -10.20 4.85 -14.10
CA GLY A 53 -8.99 4.79 -14.93
C GLY A 53 -7.73 4.51 -14.14
N LYS A 54 -6.62 4.25 -14.86
CA LYS A 54 -5.30 3.96 -14.31
C LYS A 54 -4.48 5.25 -14.16
N TYR A 55 -3.32 5.15 -13.45
CA TYR A 55 -2.36 6.24 -13.26
C TYR A 55 -1.99 7.02 -14.54
N ASN A 56 -1.98 6.35 -15.70
CA ASN A 56 -1.60 6.95 -17.00
C ASN A 56 -2.78 7.29 -17.91
N ALA A 57 -4.00 6.98 -17.49
CA ALA A 57 -5.22 7.23 -18.25
C ALA A 57 -6.42 7.35 -17.31
N PRO A 58 -6.45 8.36 -16.40
CA PRO A 58 -7.59 8.59 -15.53
C PRO A 58 -8.77 9.17 -16.31
N ASP A 59 -9.97 8.85 -15.85
CA ASP A 59 -11.21 9.47 -16.33
C ASP A 59 -11.44 10.78 -15.59
N TYR A 60 -10.90 11.85 -16.13
CA TYR A 60 -10.97 13.18 -15.51
C TYR A 60 -12.39 13.70 -15.34
N GLU A 61 -13.28 13.38 -16.27
CA GLU A 61 -14.69 13.81 -16.21
C GLU A 61 -15.37 13.17 -15.00
N LEU A 62 -15.23 11.85 -14.87
CA LEU A 62 -15.77 11.11 -13.74
C LEU A 62 -15.14 11.55 -12.40
N ILE A 63 -13.82 11.79 -12.37
CA ILE A 63 -13.11 12.23 -11.17
C ILE A 63 -13.62 13.60 -10.69
N LEU A 64 -13.93 14.50 -11.62
CA LEU A 64 -14.49 15.82 -11.32
C LEU A 64 -15.96 15.73 -10.89
N ASP A 65 -16.75 14.94 -11.59
CA ASP A 65 -18.19 14.77 -11.31
C ASP A 65 -18.44 14.17 -9.92
N GLU A 66 -17.59 13.25 -9.50
CA GLU A 66 -17.65 12.64 -8.16
C GLU A 66 -17.02 13.51 -7.06
N GLY A 67 -16.50 14.68 -7.41
CA GLY A 67 -15.96 15.64 -6.45
C GLY A 67 -14.75 15.11 -5.70
N CYS A 68 -13.78 14.54 -6.42
CA CYS A 68 -12.55 14.01 -5.84
C CYS A 68 -11.83 15.06 -4.98
N GLY A 69 -11.55 14.71 -3.73
CA GLY A 69 -10.88 15.60 -2.78
C GLY A 69 -9.37 15.36 -2.65
N LEU A 70 -8.87 14.19 -3.07
CA LEU A 70 -7.47 13.81 -3.04
C LEU A 70 -7.23 12.63 -3.99
N ALA A 71 -6.21 12.72 -4.83
CA ALA A 71 -5.68 11.58 -5.57
C ALA A 71 -4.48 10.97 -4.82
N ILE A 72 -4.52 9.65 -4.57
CA ILE A 72 -3.41 8.90 -3.97
C ILE A 72 -2.80 8.02 -5.05
N GLU A 73 -1.72 8.51 -5.61
CA GLU A 73 -1.02 7.92 -6.73
C GLU A 73 0.13 7.01 -6.28
N SER A 74 0.50 6.05 -7.14
CA SER A 74 1.73 5.31 -6.97
C SER A 74 2.90 6.05 -7.62
N THR A 75 4.15 5.63 -7.31
CA THR A 75 5.35 6.20 -7.96
C THR A 75 5.37 6.03 -9.49
N MET A 76 4.47 5.22 -10.05
CA MET A 76 4.31 5.11 -11.50
C MET A 76 3.86 6.42 -12.15
N ILE A 77 3.25 7.34 -11.37
CA ILE A 77 2.84 8.65 -11.86
C ILE A 77 4.02 9.48 -12.39
N HIS A 78 5.22 9.25 -11.85
CA HIS A 78 6.44 9.93 -12.33
C HIS A 78 6.81 9.61 -13.79
N HIS A 79 6.23 8.56 -14.38
CA HIS A 79 6.36 8.26 -15.81
C HIS A 79 5.35 9.03 -16.67
N ASN A 80 4.36 9.66 -16.03
CA ASN A 80 3.29 10.43 -16.68
C ASN A 80 3.03 11.74 -15.89
N PRO A 81 4.02 12.64 -15.76
CA PRO A 81 3.89 13.85 -14.93
C PRO A 81 2.74 14.75 -15.40
N GLU A 82 2.37 14.70 -16.67
CA GLU A 82 1.24 15.43 -17.24
C GLU A 82 -0.12 15.06 -16.59
N VAL A 83 -0.23 13.85 -16.03
CA VAL A 83 -1.44 13.42 -15.31
C VAL A 83 -1.51 14.12 -13.95
N GLU A 84 -0.39 14.15 -13.22
CA GLU A 84 -0.28 14.85 -11.95
C GLU A 84 -0.60 16.34 -12.12
N GLU A 85 0.07 16.99 -13.09
CA GLU A 85 -0.15 18.40 -13.41
C GLU A 85 -1.62 18.69 -13.74
N LYS A 86 -2.28 17.79 -14.47
CA LYS A 86 -3.68 17.99 -14.86
C LYS A 86 -4.64 17.83 -13.70
N LEU A 87 -4.43 16.88 -12.80
CA LEU A 87 -5.21 16.73 -11.57
C LEU A 87 -5.08 17.99 -10.71
N GLU A 88 -3.85 18.50 -10.53
CA GLU A 88 -3.61 19.73 -9.78
C GLU A 88 -4.21 20.96 -10.41
N GLN A 89 -4.20 21.07 -11.76
CA GLN A 89 -4.91 22.15 -12.50
C GLN A 89 -6.42 22.13 -12.23
N PHE A 90 -7.01 20.96 -11.99
CA PHE A 90 -8.40 20.82 -11.60
C PHE A 90 -8.64 21.09 -10.09
N GLY A 91 -7.60 21.44 -9.35
CA GLY A 91 -7.67 21.69 -7.92
C GLY A 91 -7.69 20.43 -7.05
N ILE A 92 -7.34 19.27 -7.63
CA ILE A 92 -7.26 18.00 -6.91
C ILE A 92 -5.83 17.81 -6.46
N PRO A 93 -5.53 17.86 -5.14
CA PRO A 93 -4.19 17.60 -4.64
C PRO A 93 -3.79 16.15 -4.92
N VAL A 94 -2.50 15.95 -5.23
CA VAL A 94 -1.94 14.63 -5.52
C VAL A 94 -0.96 14.26 -4.41
N MET A 95 -1.12 13.07 -3.84
CA MET A 95 -0.19 12.47 -2.90
C MET A 95 0.42 11.20 -3.50
N VAL A 96 1.75 11.13 -3.57
CA VAL A 96 2.45 9.93 -4.03
C VAL A 96 2.71 8.99 -2.86
N GLU A 97 2.06 7.84 -2.89
CA GLU A 97 2.16 6.78 -1.89
C GLU A 97 3.51 6.07 -1.98
N ARG A 98 4.17 5.88 -0.85
CA ARG A 98 5.51 5.30 -0.78
C ARG A 98 5.69 4.25 0.32
N SER A 99 4.62 3.74 0.93
CA SER A 99 4.72 2.71 1.98
C SER A 99 5.49 1.48 1.51
N SER A 100 5.37 1.15 0.22
CA SER A 100 6.06 0.01 -0.38
C SER A 100 7.58 0.16 -0.46
N TYR A 101 8.11 1.36 -0.23
CA TYR A 101 9.55 1.64 -0.18
C TYR A 101 10.15 1.57 1.23
N GLU A 102 9.32 1.42 2.25
CA GLU A 102 9.81 1.20 3.61
C GLU A 102 10.52 -0.15 3.71
N SER A 103 11.72 -0.12 4.27
CA SER A 103 12.54 -1.32 4.44
C SER A 103 12.11 -2.16 5.64
N HIS A 104 11.52 -1.53 6.66
CA HIS A 104 11.04 -2.21 7.85
C HIS A 104 9.54 -2.57 7.71
N PRO A 105 9.12 -3.81 8.04
CA PRO A 105 7.73 -4.22 7.92
C PRO A 105 6.74 -3.32 8.67
N LEU A 106 7.05 -2.91 9.90
CA LEU A 106 6.22 -1.97 10.66
C LEU A 106 6.20 -0.57 10.03
N GLY A 107 7.29 -0.11 9.41
CA GLY A 107 7.30 1.15 8.68
C GLY A 107 6.24 1.17 7.58
N ARG A 108 6.08 0.06 6.84
CA ARG A 108 5.03 -0.06 5.81
C ARG A 108 3.63 0.08 6.40
N THR A 109 3.37 -0.58 7.51
CA THR A 109 2.05 -0.55 8.14
C THR A 109 1.79 0.74 8.90
N GLU A 110 2.82 1.44 9.37
CA GLU A 110 2.70 2.71 10.07
C GLU A 110 2.07 3.82 9.19
N TRP A 111 2.17 3.71 7.87
CA TRP A 111 1.52 4.63 6.93
C TRP A 111 -0.01 4.71 7.14
N MET A 112 -0.63 3.70 7.76
CA MET A 112 -2.05 3.79 8.14
C MET A 112 -2.34 5.00 9.04
N LYS A 113 -1.37 5.45 9.84
CA LYS A 113 -1.53 6.63 10.71
C LYS A 113 -1.66 7.92 9.91
N LEU A 114 -0.92 8.04 8.79
CA LEU A 114 -1.05 9.17 7.88
C LEU A 114 -2.47 9.24 7.30
N TYR A 115 -2.98 8.11 6.81
CA TYR A 115 -4.34 8.06 6.28
C TYR A 115 -5.38 8.31 7.36
N ALA A 116 -5.14 7.82 8.57
CA ALA A 116 -6.03 8.06 9.70
C ALA A 116 -6.16 9.55 10.04
N VAL A 117 -5.07 10.31 10.01
CA VAL A 117 -5.10 11.78 10.20
C VAL A 117 -6.00 12.45 9.15
N LEU A 118 -5.90 12.03 7.88
CA LEU A 118 -6.73 12.57 6.80
C LEU A 118 -8.23 12.26 7.01
N LEU A 119 -8.53 11.15 7.66
CA LEU A 119 -9.90 10.66 7.89
C LEU A 119 -10.47 10.98 9.28
N GLY A 120 -9.66 11.53 10.20
CA GLY A 120 -10.06 11.71 11.60
C GLY A 120 -10.28 10.40 12.35
N LYS A 121 -9.40 9.40 12.09
CA LYS A 121 -9.49 8.03 12.64
C LYS A 121 -8.22 7.63 13.39
N GLU A 122 -7.53 8.59 14.01
CA GLU A 122 -6.24 8.41 14.66
C GLU A 122 -6.29 7.32 15.74
N ASP A 123 -7.34 7.31 16.57
CA ASP A 123 -7.50 6.31 17.62
C ASP A 123 -7.60 4.87 17.06
N VAL A 124 -8.25 4.71 15.89
CA VAL A 124 -8.37 3.40 15.22
C VAL A 124 -7.00 2.94 14.73
N ALA A 125 -6.24 3.84 14.11
CA ALA A 125 -4.90 3.55 13.63
C ALA A 125 -3.92 3.24 14.77
N GLU A 126 -3.95 3.99 15.86
CA GLU A 126 -3.12 3.72 17.03
C GLU A 126 -3.38 2.32 17.59
N LYS A 127 -4.65 1.94 17.75
CA LYS A 127 -5.02 0.60 18.20
C LYS A 127 -4.54 -0.48 17.22
N ALA A 128 -4.82 -0.33 15.92
CA ALA A 128 -4.45 -1.29 14.90
C ALA A 128 -2.92 -1.46 14.80
N PHE A 129 -2.17 -0.35 14.85
CA PHE A 129 -0.71 -0.38 14.82
C PHE A 129 -0.12 -1.00 16.08
N LYS A 130 -0.67 -0.66 17.26
CA LYS A 130 -0.25 -1.25 18.53
C LYS A 130 -0.45 -2.78 18.54
N GLU A 131 -1.56 -3.27 18.02
CA GLU A 131 -1.78 -4.72 17.92
C GLU A 131 -0.72 -5.42 17.06
N GLN A 132 -0.22 -4.77 16.01
CA GLN A 132 0.85 -5.30 15.16
C GLN A 132 2.20 -5.27 15.87
N THR A 133 2.54 -4.16 16.54
CA THR A 133 3.78 -4.06 17.32
C THR A 133 3.82 -5.08 18.45
N ASP A 134 2.72 -5.24 19.18
CA ASP A 134 2.63 -6.22 20.27
C ASP A 134 2.80 -7.68 19.78
N LYS A 135 2.34 -7.99 18.56
CA LYS A 135 2.54 -9.29 17.92
C LYS A 135 4.01 -9.51 17.52
N LEU A 136 4.63 -8.49 16.94
CA LEU A 136 6.04 -8.56 16.56
C LEU A 136 6.92 -8.68 17.79
N ASP A 137 6.67 -7.92 18.85
CA ASP A 137 7.41 -7.98 20.10
C ASP A 137 7.39 -9.40 20.72
N LYS A 138 6.24 -10.09 20.65
CA LYS A 138 6.15 -11.49 21.09
C LYS A 138 7.06 -12.42 20.28
N VAL A 139 7.17 -12.21 18.98
CA VAL A 139 8.09 -12.97 18.13
C VAL A 139 9.54 -12.66 18.50
N LEU A 140 9.88 -11.37 18.64
CA LEU A 140 11.23 -10.91 18.93
C LEU A 140 11.72 -11.30 20.34
N THR A 141 10.82 -11.49 21.29
CA THR A 141 11.14 -11.87 22.68
C THR A 141 11.00 -13.37 22.95
N SER A 142 10.62 -14.17 21.94
CA SER A 142 10.53 -15.64 22.11
C SER A 142 11.91 -16.28 22.29
N ASP A 143 11.97 -17.36 23.04
CA ASP A 143 13.23 -18.11 23.28
C ASP A 143 13.74 -18.79 22.01
N ASP A 144 12.89 -19.03 21.02
CA ASP A 144 13.19 -19.68 19.74
C ASP A 144 13.55 -18.67 18.62
N LYS A 145 14.21 -17.57 18.95
CA LYS A 145 14.56 -16.49 18.00
C LYS A 145 15.39 -16.94 16.80
N ASP A 146 16.37 -17.83 17.04
CA ASP A 146 17.23 -18.35 15.99
C ASP A 146 16.68 -19.70 15.53
N THR A 147 16.06 -19.69 14.36
CA THR A 147 15.51 -20.91 13.76
C THR A 147 16.58 -21.80 13.16
N GLY A 148 17.83 -21.33 13.04
CA GLY A 148 18.94 -21.99 12.33
C GLY A 148 18.68 -22.19 10.83
N LYS A 149 17.60 -21.61 10.29
CA LYS A 149 17.19 -21.79 8.89
C LYS A 149 17.79 -20.72 7.99
N THR A 150 18.32 -21.17 6.86
CA THR A 150 18.73 -20.31 5.76
C THR A 150 17.58 -20.21 4.74
N VAL A 151 17.19 -18.99 4.37
CA VAL A 151 16.04 -18.73 3.51
C VAL A 151 16.47 -17.93 2.29
N ALA A 152 16.10 -18.41 1.10
CA ALA A 152 16.21 -17.68 -0.14
C ALA A 152 14.81 -17.27 -0.63
N PHE A 153 14.63 -16.00 -0.98
CA PHE A 153 13.42 -15.52 -1.65
C PHE A 153 13.75 -15.10 -3.07
N PHE A 154 13.14 -15.75 -4.04
CA PHE A 154 13.37 -15.46 -5.45
C PHE A 154 12.12 -15.72 -6.29
N TYR A 155 12.09 -15.11 -7.47
CA TYR A 155 11.12 -15.47 -8.51
C TYR A 155 11.80 -15.55 -9.88
N ILE A 156 11.23 -16.34 -10.78
CA ILE A 156 11.69 -16.46 -12.16
C ILE A 156 10.81 -15.54 -13.01
N ASN A 157 11.42 -14.61 -13.71
CA ASN A 157 10.70 -13.69 -14.58
C ASN A 157 10.32 -14.34 -15.94
N SER A 158 9.58 -13.61 -16.77
CA SER A 158 9.13 -14.11 -18.08
C SER A 158 10.25 -14.44 -19.07
N THR A 159 11.48 -13.95 -18.84
CA THR A 159 12.67 -14.25 -19.66
C THR A 159 13.49 -15.42 -19.10
N GLY A 160 13.05 -16.05 -18.00
CA GLY A 160 13.76 -17.15 -17.34
C GLY A 160 14.88 -16.71 -16.40
N ALA A 161 15.07 -15.41 -16.19
CA ALA A 161 16.07 -14.92 -15.24
C ALA A 161 15.57 -15.01 -13.80
N VAL A 162 16.46 -15.38 -12.89
CA VAL A 162 16.19 -15.43 -11.45
C VAL A 162 16.36 -14.03 -10.88
N ASN A 163 15.32 -13.53 -10.21
CA ASN A 163 15.35 -12.27 -9.49
C ASN A 163 15.32 -12.57 -7.99
N VAL A 164 16.23 -11.96 -7.25
CA VAL A 164 16.33 -12.03 -5.80
C VAL A 164 16.09 -10.67 -5.17
N ARG A 165 15.66 -10.64 -3.93
CA ARG A 165 15.59 -9.38 -3.18
C ARG A 165 16.97 -9.01 -2.66
N LYS A 166 17.24 -7.71 -2.63
CA LYS A 166 18.47 -7.20 -2.02
C LYS A 166 18.46 -7.46 -0.50
N ASN A 167 19.66 -7.65 0.05
CA ASN A 167 19.80 -7.65 1.50
C ASN A 167 19.42 -6.27 2.06
N GLY A 168 18.71 -6.21 3.20
CA GLY A 168 18.17 -4.98 3.78
C GLY A 168 16.87 -4.47 3.14
N ASP A 169 16.33 -5.18 2.15
CA ASP A 169 14.97 -4.95 1.67
C ASP A 169 13.94 -5.50 2.70
N TYR A 170 12.68 -5.08 2.58
CA TYR A 170 11.69 -5.45 3.58
C TYR A 170 11.46 -6.98 3.68
N VAL A 171 11.62 -7.75 2.61
CA VAL A 171 11.47 -9.22 2.63
C VAL A 171 12.61 -9.87 3.38
N SER A 172 13.86 -9.46 3.11
CA SER A 172 15.02 -9.95 3.87
C SER A 172 14.90 -9.57 5.35
N ASN A 173 14.49 -8.35 5.66
CA ASN A 173 14.26 -7.92 7.04
C ASN A 173 13.15 -8.74 7.73
N MET A 174 12.06 -9.09 7.05
CA MET A 174 11.04 -9.99 7.59
C MET A 174 11.57 -11.39 7.90
N ILE A 175 12.42 -11.93 7.03
CA ILE A 175 13.06 -13.24 7.25
C ILE A 175 13.96 -13.19 8.47
N GLU A 176 14.76 -12.15 8.63
CA GLU A 176 15.65 -11.96 9.77
C GLU A 176 14.88 -11.73 11.08
N LEU A 177 13.82 -10.91 11.05
CA LEU A 177 12.92 -10.72 12.19
C LEU A 177 12.23 -12.02 12.64
N ALA A 178 11.98 -12.93 11.69
CA ALA A 178 11.43 -14.25 11.98
C ALA A 178 12.51 -15.28 12.42
N GLY A 179 13.77 -14.83 12.62
CA GLY A 179 14.88 -15.68 13.08
C GLY A 179 15.50 -16.56 12.01
N GLY A 180 15.27 -16.26 10.73
CA GLY A 180 15.96 -16.88 9.59
C GLY A 180 17.20 -16.08 9.17
N LYS A 181 18.13 -16.76 8.48
CA LYS A 181 19.24 -16.11 7.79
C LYS A 181 18.90 -15.96 6.31
N TYR A 182 18.85 -14.71 5.80
CA TYR A 182 18.57 -14.47 4.39
C TYR A 182 19.80 -14.73 3.52
N VAL A 183 19.60 -15.34 2.36
CA VAL A 183 20.60 -15.46 1.28
C VAL A 183 19.95 -15.07 -0.06
N PRO A 184 20.71 -14.44 -0.97
CA PRO A 184 22.15 -14.12 -0.93
C PRO A 184 22.45 -12.94 0.02
N GLU A 185 23.59 -13.00 0.66
CA GLU A 185 24.06 -11.96 1.61
C GLU A 185 24.45 -10.66 0.89
N ASP A 186 24.91 -10.76 -0.33
CA ASP A 186 25.32 -9.63 -1.15
C ASP A 186 24.85 -9.85 -2.61
N THR A 187 24.00 -8.97 -3.07
CA THR A 187 23.47 -8.98 -4.44
C THR A 187 23.88 -7.72 -5.21
N GLY A 188 25.08 -7.23 -4.93
CA GLY A 188 25.83 -6.17 -5.62
C GLY A 188 25.03 -5.20 -6.49
#